data_acf891d9ed2dc6cebb79381092aa38da
#
_entry.id   acf891d9ed2dc6cebb79381092aa38da
#
_cell.length_a   1.000
_cell.length_b   1.000
_cell.length_c   1.000
_cell.angle_alpha   90.00
_cell.angle_beta   90.00
_cell.angle_gamma   90.00
#
_symmetry.space_group_name_H-M   'P 1'
#
loop_
_entity.id
_entity.type
_entity.pdbx_description
1 polymer ?
#
loop_
_entity_poly.entity_id
_entity_poly.type
_entity_poly.pdbx_seq_one_letter_code
_entity_poly.pdbx_strand_id
1 'polypeptide(L)'
;MEQVDLRRYEVVGILGIGADYEARAAVERETGRQVVLKRPAPETLRHRLHDGIEARTDRVLQTYQEVGHTIPTVVPIVGYTERANHDAYFGETLGQTYRVMVEERASGIPLMGDLKARFTGVPIGVGQNLFALFPLIQPATTRPFVIHQQLLDLEEAFFQAGYVLLDLRPHNVFYQPATGRITVIDCGALADAHGVVSRRGVRPPDIHDFYLEMLKFYTTPQLPPVQASGYREPYGVRPVVNFERELDQMAQHFQSVANSRVQEAALTIIAQVRQRAYTAFQDFRHDLTAYLEAVHSMHQTLPNLAEVRQAWTEALHWLRADYWQRYRFAPETDLAGLTL
;
A
#
# COMPACT_ATOMS: atom_id res chain seq x y z
N MET A 1 -18.36 -12.50 -7.15
CA MET A 1 -18.86 -11.30 -6.45
C MET A 1 -20.37 -11.25 -6.61
N GLU A 2 -21.13 -11.14 -5.54
CA GLU A 2 -22.59 -11.19 -5.51
C GLU A 2 -23.20 -9.89 -4.94
N GLN A 3 -24.46 -9.65 -5.25
CA GLN A 3 -25.22 -8.62 -4.59
C GLN A 3 -25.63 -9.11 -3.19
N VAL A 4 -25.38 -8.32 -2.14
CA VAL A 4 -25.57 -8.73 -0.75
C VAL A 4 -26.52 -7.80 0.01
N ASP A 5 -27.16 -8.34 1.05
CA ASP A 5 -27.93 -7.60 2.03
C ASP A 5 -27.04 -7.33 3.25
N LEU A 6 -26.91 -6.06 3.65
CA LEU A 6 -26.10 -5.69 4.81
C LEU A 6 -26.55 -6.34 6.13
N ARG A 7 -27.83 -6.75 6.24
CA ARG A 7 -28.35 -7.46 7.42
C ARG A 7 -27.65 -8.80 7.69
N ARG A 8 -26.95 -9.34 6.69
CA ARG A 8 -26.08 -10.52 6.87
C ARG A 8 -24.86 -10.22 7.75
N TYR A 9 -24.49 -8.96 7.90
CA TYR A 9 -23.27 -8.55 8.57
C TYR A 9 -23.58 -7.79 9.86
N GLU A 10 -22.73 -7.97 10.86
CA GLU A 10 -22.73 -7.23 12.10
C GLU A 10 -21.51 -6.33 12.17
N VAL A 11 -21.72 -5.02 12.22
CA VAL A 11 -20.62 -4.05 12.36
C VAL A 11 -20.05 -4.15 13.77
N VAL A 12 -18.72 -4.32 13.84
CA VAL A 12 -17.97 -4.43 15.11
C VAL A 12 -17.28 -3.10 15.44
N GLY A 13 -16.86 -2.34 14.45
CA GLY A 13 -16.20 -1.05 14.68
C GLY A 13 -15.69 -0.40 13.40
N ILE A 14 -15.24 0.84 13.54
CA ILE A 14 -14.60 1.59 12.45
C ILE A 14 -13.11 1.21 12.40
N LEU A 15 -12.62 0.84 11.24
CA LEU A 15 -11.20 0.56 10.98
C LEU A 15 -10.46 1.83 10.58
N GLY A 16 -11.08 2.66 9.76
CA GLY A 16 -10.48 3.90 9.31
C GLY A 16 -11.40 4.70 8.40
N ILE A 17 -11.09 5.99 8.26
CA ILE A 17 -11.76 6.90 7.34
C ILE A 17 -10.69 7.51 6.46
N GLY A 18 -10.74 7.19 5.17
CA GLY A 18 -9.90 7.79 4.14
C GLY A 18 -10.56 9.02 3.50
N ALA A 19 -9.93 9.52 2.44
CA ALA A 19 -10.48 10.64 1.69
C ALA A 19 -11.81 10.27 0.98
N ASP A 20 -11.90 9.06 0.45
CA ASP A 20 -13.03 8.60 -0.36
C ASP A 20 -13.94 7.64 0.40
N TYR A 21 -13.36 6.73 1.18
CA TYR A 21 -14.09 5.65 1.82
C TYR A 21 -13.87 5.58 3.33
N GLU A 22 -14.91 5.15 4.03
CA GLU A 22 -14.85 4.66 5.39
C GLU A 22 -14.86 3.12 5.36
N ALA A 23 -13.95 2.50 6.11
CA ALA A 23 -13.86 1.06 6.28
C ALA A 23 -14.34 0.67 7.68
N ARG A 24 -15.26 -0.27 7.77
CA ARG A 24 -15.78 -0.82 9.02
C ARG A 24 -15.53 -2.32 9.10
N ALA A 25 -15.05 -2.76 10.23
CA ALA A 25 -14.98 -4.18 10.56
C ALA A 25 -16.39 -4.75 10.77
N ALA A 26 -16.64 -5.89 10.19
CA ALA A 26 -17.90 -6.61 10.39
C ALA A 26 -17.70 -8.12 10.40
N VAL A 27 -18.70 -8.84 10.93
CA VAL A 27 -18.75 -10.31 10.95
C VAL A 27 -20.01 -10.75 10.24
N GLU A 28 -19.86 -11.69 9.33
CA GLU A 28 -20.99 -12.35 8.69
C GLU A 28 -21.69 -13.26 9.70
N ARG A 29 -22.99 -13.03 9.95
CA ARG A 29 -23.75 -13.64 11.06
C ARG A 29 -23.83 -15.16 10.97
N GLU A 30 -23.96 -15.69 9.74
CA GLU A 30 -24.16 -17.13 9.53
C GLU A 30 -22.86 -17.92 9.63
N THR A 31 -21.76 -17.36 9.12
CA THR A 31 -20.49 -18.08 8.98
C THR A 31 -19.45 -17.68 10.03
N GLY A 32 -19.63 -16.54 10.68
CA GLY A 32 -18.61 -15.95 11.53
C GLY A 32 -17.42 -15.35 10.75
N ARG A 33 -17.50 -15.28 9.42
CA ARG A 33 -16.45 -14.76 8.57
C ARG A 33 -16.22 -13.26 8.84
N GLN A 34 -14.98 -12.89 9.04
CA GLN A 34 -14.57 -11.50 9.19
C GLN A 34 -14.50 -10.82 7.83
N VAL A 35 -15.16 -9.67 7.71
CA VAL A 35 -15.21 -8.87 6.49
C VAL A 35 -14.99 -7.40 6.79
N VAL A 36 -14.72 -6.63 5.76
CA VAL A 36 -14.62 -5.17 5.81
C VAL A 36 -15.73 -4.60 4.96
N LEU A 37 -16.59 -3.78 5.56
CA LEU A 37 -17.59 -3.00 4.85
C LEU A 37 -16.94 -1.67 4.46
N LYS A 38 -16.86 -1.41 3.18
CA LYS A 38 -16.25 -0.20 2.61
C LYS A 38 -17.32 0.63 1.95
N ARG A 39 -17.55 1.83 2.46
CA ARG A 39 -18.57 2.76 1.97
C ARG A 39 -17.98 4.14 1.72
N PRO A 40 -18.60 4.98 0.89
CA PRO A 40 -18.18 6.38 0.76
C PRO A 40 -18.11 7.06 2.14
N ALA A 41 -17.03 7.83 2.35
CA ALA A 41 -16.87 8.55 3.60
C ALA A 41 -18.02 9.57 3.80
N PRO A 42 -18.56 9.74 5.02
CA PRO A 42 -19.66 10.66 5.28
C PRO A 42 -19.40 12.09 4.85
N GLU A 43 -18.17 12.58 4.97
CA GLU A 43 -17.80 13.91 4.52
C GLU A 43 -17.85 14.02 2.98
N THR A 44 -17.39 13.02 2.26
CA THR A 44 -17.47 12.95 0.80
C THR A 44 -18.92 13.02 0.32
N LEU A 45 -19.81 12.30 0.98
CA LEU A 45 -21.25 12.32 0.69
C LEU A 45 -21.87 13.70 0.96
N ARG A 46 -21.45 14.39 2.02
CA ARG A 46 -21.97 15.72 2.38
C ARG A 46 -21.56 16.82 1.39
N HIS A 47 -20.37 16.69 0.80
CA HIS A 47 -19.80 17.74 -0.08
C HIS A 47 -20.17 17.62 -1.55
N ARG A 48 -21.19 16.85 -1.91
CA ARG A 48 -21.67 16.67 -3.31
C ARG A 48 -20.67 16.04 -4.28
N LEU A 49 -19.65 15.37 -3.80
CA LEU A 49 -18.76 14.55 -4.63
C LEU A 49 -19.36 13.16 -4.91
N HIS A 50 -20.60 13.00 -4.56
CA HIS A 50 -21.35 11.75 -4.56
C HIS A 50 -21.29 10.99 -5.90
N ASP A 51 -21.55 11.67 -7.02
CA ASP A 51 -21.54 10.98 -8.30
C ASP A 51 -20.13 10.54 -8.73
N GLY A 52 -19.10 11.29 -8.33
CA GLY A 52 -17.70 10.91 -8.57
C GLY A 52 -17.29 9.67 -7.78
N ILE A 53 -17.73 9.55 -6.53
CA ILE A 53 -17.41 8.40 -5.67
C ILE A 53 -18.15 7.14 -6.10
N GLU A 54 -19.41 7.26 -6.57
CA GLU A 54 -20.15 6.13 -7.11
C GLU A 54 -19.52 5.62 -8.41
N ALA A 55 -19.12 6.52 -9.32
CA ALA A 55 -18.40 6.15 -10.54
C ALA A 55 -17.06 5.47 -10.22
N ARG A 56 -16.37 5.90 -9.16
CA ARG A 56 -15.15 5.24 -8.67
C ARG A 56 -15.46 3.86 -8.12
N THR A 57 -16.52 3.72 -7.34
CA THR A 57 -16.98 2.43 -6.80
C THR A 57 -17.32 1.46 -7.93
N ASP A 58 -18.05 1.91 -8.95
CA ASP A 58 -18.37 1.11 -10.13
C ASP A 58 -17.10 0.63 -10.86
N ARG A 59 -16.11 1.51 -11.02
CA ARG A 59 -14.82 1.16 -11.65
C ARG A 59 -14.07 0.10 -10.83
N VAL A 60 -14.00 0.26 -9.51
CA VAL A 60 -13.36 -0.75 -8.63
C VAL A 60 -14.02 -2.10 -8.79
N LEU A 61 -15.35 -2.15 -8.74
CA LEU A 61 -16.11 -3.39 -8.89
C LEU A 61 -15.92 -4.01 -10.27
N GLN A 62 -15.98 -3.20 -11.32
CA GLN A 62 -15.75 -3.65 -12.70
C GLN A 62 -14.34 -4.21 -12.88
N THR A 63 -13.31 -3.47 -12.50
CA THR A 63 -11.92 -3.92 -12.64
C THR A 63 -11.64 -5.17 -11.81
N TYR A 64 -12.25 -5.28 -10.62
CA TYR A 64 -12.14 -6.50 -9.84
C TYR A 64 -12.79 -7.70 -10.56
N GLN A 65 -13.95 -7.52 -11.21
CA GLN A 65 -14.58 -8.57 -12.00
C GLN A 65 -13.79 -8.95 -13.24
N GLU A 66 -13.14 -7.98 -13.88
CA GLU A 66 -12.37 -8.21 -15.10
C GLU A 66 -11.03 -8.90 -14.82
N VAL A 67 -10.30 -8.44 -13.83
CA VAL A 67 -8.93 -8.91 -13.56
C VAL A 67 -8.63 -9.15 -12.08
N GLY A 68 -9.09 -8.32 -11.17
CA GLY A 68 -8.69 -8.37 -9.75
C GLY A 68 -8.96 -9.71 -9.09
N HIS A 69 -10.05 -10.39 -9.44
CA HIS A 69 -10.41 -11.70 -8.89
C HIS A 69 -9.43 -12.82 -9.27
N THR A 70 -8.62 -12.65 -10.31
CA THR A 70 -7.60 -13.63 -10.75
C THR A 70 -6.24 -13.41 -10.09
N ILE A 71 -6.06 -12.27 -9.41
CA ILE A 71 -4.78 -11.88 -8.81
C ILE A 71 -4.77 -12.26 -7.32
N PRO A 72 -3.97 -13.26 -6.90
CA PRO A 72 -4.00 -13.77 -5.53
C PRO A 72 -3.60 -12.76 -4.45
N THR A 73 -2.93 -11.67 -4.85
CA THR A 73 -2.48 -10.60 -3.94
C THR A 73 -3.52 -9.49 -3.76
N VAL A 74 -4.58 -9.45 -4.57
CA VAL A 74 -5.69 -8.51 -4.38
C VAL A 74 -6.64 -9.05 -3.31
N VAL A 75 -7.07 -8.18 -2.39
CA VAL A 75 -8.08 -8.56 -1.41
C VAL A 75 -9.38 -8.98 -2.11
N PRO A 76 -9.98 -10.12 -1.77
CA PRO A 76 -11.22 -10.54 -2.39
C PRO A 76 -12.39 -9.61 -2.06
N ILE A 77 -13.09 -9.14 -3.08
CA ILE A 77 -14.40 -8.48 -2.92
C ILE A 77 -15.47 -9.56 -2.95
N VAL A 78 -16.12 -9.79 -1.80
CA VAL A 78 -17.12 -10.86 -1.63
C VAL A 78 -18.44 -10.45 -2.26
N GLY A 79 -18.79 -9.16 -2.13
CA GLY A 79 -20.05 -8.65 -2.63
C GLY A 79 -20.18 -7.14 -2.54
N TYR A 80 -21.33 -6.66 -2.97
CA TYR A 80 -21.69 -5.24 -2.91
C TYR A 80 -23.20 -5.08 -2.76
N THR A 81 -23.65 -3.93 -2.21
CA THR A 81 -25.09 -3.63 -2.10
C THR A 81 -25.61 -2.96 -3.37
N GLU A 82 -26.93 -2.94 -3.53
CA GLU A 82 -27.56 -1.94 -4.39
C GLU A 82 -27.22 -0.51 -3.90
N ARG A 83 -27.36 0.45 -4.83
CA ARG A 83 -27.33 1.85 -4.48
C ARG A 83 -28.62 2.21 -3.74
N ALA A 84 -28.56 2.32 -2.43
CA ALA A 84 -29.71 2.60 -1.57
C ALA A 84 -29.31 3.50 -0.40
N ASN A 85 -30.31 3.99 0.35
CA ASN A 85 -30.05 4.64 1.61
C ASN A 85 -29.79 3.58 2.68
N HIS A 86 -28.59 3.60 3.25
CA HIS A 86 -28.16 2.66 4.29
C HIS A 86 -28.08 3.29 5.69
N ASP A 87 -28.65 4.50 5.89
CA ASP A 87 -28.57 5.25 7.15
C ASP A 87 -29.06 4.42 8.34
N ALA A 88 -30.19 3.73 8.18
CA ALA A 88 -30.74 2.90 9.26
C ALA A 88 -29.78 1.78 9.71
N TYR A 89 -29.03 1.21 8.77
CA TYR A 89 -28.06 0.16 9.06
C TYR A 89 -26.84 0.70 9.81
N PHE A 90 -26.35 1.88 9.42
CA PHE A 90 -25.18 2.49 10.05
C PHE A 90 -25.50 3.38 11.26
N GLY A 91 -26.78 3.57 11.58
CA GLY A 91 -27.22 4.44 12.69
C GLY A 91 -26.99 5.92 12.40
N GLU A 92 -27.18 6.35 11.15
CA GLU A 92 -26.86 7.70 10.67
C GLU A 92 -28.05 8.37 10.00
N THR A 93 -27.89 9.64 9.63
CA THR A 93 -28.94 10.48 9.02
C THR A 93 -28.35 11.30 7.85
N LEU A 94 -27.61 10.66 6.95
CA LEU A 94 -26.95 11.33 5.81
C LEU A 94 -27.95 11.69 4.70
N GLY A 95 -29.03 10.91 4.57
CA GLY A 95 -30.06 11.10 3.56
C GLY A 95 -29.61 10.82 2.12
N GLN A 96 -28.48 10.13 1.95
CA GLN A 96 -27.88 9.85 0.67
C GLN A 96 -28.04 8.37 0.27
N THR A 97 -27.94 8.10 -1.03
CA THR A 97 -27.92 6.74 -1.55
C THR A 97 -26.52 6.39 -2.07
N TYR A 98 -25.99 5.25 -1.68
CA TYR A 98 -24.66 4.80 -2.08
C TYR A 98 -24.58 3.27 -2.03
N ARG A 99 -23.51 2.72 -2.65
CA ARG A 99 -23.17 1.30 -2.53
C ARG A 99 -22.19 1.06 -1.39
N VAL A 100 -22.29 -0.12 -0.81
CA VAL A 100 -21.31 -0.63 0.16
C VAL A 100 -20.62 -1.83 -0.47
N MET A 101 -19.30 -1.82 -0.54
CA MET A 101 -18.50 -2.98 -0.92
C MET A 101 -18.21 -3.82 0.32
N VAL A 102 -18.23 -5.14 0.13
CA VAL A 102 -17.88 -6.11 1.17
C VAL A 102 -16.61 -6.81 0.72
N GLU A 103 -15.52 -6.55 1.41
CA GLU A 103 -14.21 -7.14 1.16
C GLU A 103 -13.91 -8.21 2.22
N GLU A 104 -13.10 -9.22 1.87
CA GLU A 104 -12.50 -10.05 2.90
C GLU A 104 -11.59 -9.21 3.79
N ARG A 105 -11.41 -9.64 5.01
CA ARG A 105 -10.37 -9.06 5.86
C ARG A 105 -9.00 -9.45 5.29
N ALA A 106 -8.17 -8.46 4.99
CA ALA A 106 -6.80 -8.72 4.60
C ALA A 106 -6.03 -9.39 5.75
N SER A 107 -5.33 -10.46 5.44
CA SER A 107 -4.49 -11.18 6.40
C SER A 107 -3.11 -10.55 6.50
N GLY A 108 -2.51 -10.62 7.70
CA GLY A 108 -1.18 -10.09 7.94
C GLY A 108 -1.17 -8.69 8.52
N ILE A 109 -0.02 -8.05 8.44
CA ILE A 109 0.25 -6.74 9.02
C ILE A 109 0.39 -5.70 7.90
N PRO A 110 -0.27 -4.53 8.01
CA PRO A 110 -0.01 -3.46 7.06
C PRO A 110 1.44 -2.97 7.23
N LEU A 111 2.08 -2.66 6.11
CA LEU A 111 3.46 -2.20 6.12
C LEU A 111 3.62 -0.77 6.65
N MET A 112 2.51 -0.11 6.95
CA MET A 112 2.49 1.18 7.63
C MET A 112 1.41 1.17 8.70
N GLY A 113 1.78 1.57 9.91
CA GLY A 113 0.86 1.81 11.02
C GLY A 113 0.80 3.28 11.38
N ASP A 114 -0.26 3.68 12.05
CA ASP A 114 -0.38 5.04 12.61
C ASP A 114 0.30 5.12 13.98
N LEU A 115 1.60 5.41 13.98
CA LEU A 115 2.34 5.73 15.21
C LEU A 115 2.19 7.20 15.62
N LYS A 116 1.47 8.01 14.86
CA LYS A 116 1.29 9.44 15.12
C LYS A 116 0.74 9.73 16.51
N ALA A 117 -0.06 8.83 17.05
CA ALA A 117 -0.60 8.95 18.40
C ALA A 117 0.48 8.91 19.51
N ARG A 118 1.63 8.24 19.25
CA ARG A 118 2.73 8.17 20.22
C ARG A 118 3.80 9.23 20.00
N PHE A 119 3.99 9.66 18.78
CA PHE A 119 4.97 10.64 18.42
C PHE A 119 4.28 11.93 18.01
N THR A 120 3.84 12.74 18.96
CA THR A 120 3.17 14.03 18.69
C THR A 120 4.02 14.88 17.75
N GLY A 121 3.48 15.19 16.59
CA GLY A 121 4.08 16.10 15.62
C GLY A 121 5.03 15.48 14.61
N VAL A 122 5.28 14.18 14.65
CA VAL A 122 6.20 13.52 13.71
C VAL A 122 5.44 12.75 12.64
N PRO A 123 5.65 13.07 11.35
CA PRO A 123 5.24 12.19 10.26
C PRO A 123 6.09 10.93 10.35
N ILE A 124 5.44 9.77 10.30
CA ILE A 124 6.12 8.52 10.61
C ILE A 124 6.49 7.80 9.33
N GLY A 125 7.78 7.79 9.04
CA GLY A 125 8.37 6.95 8.01
C GLY A 125 8.56 5.48 8.38
N VAL A 126 8.00 5.03 9.50
CA VAL A 126 8.14 3.64 9.96
C VAL A 126 7.56 2.67 8.95
N GLY A 127 6.42 3.00 8.36
CA GLY A 127 5.78 2.13 7.37
C GLY A 127 6.60 1.96 6.10
N GLN A 128 7.14 3.06 5.58
CA GLN A 128 8.00 3.01 4.39
C GLN A 128 9.28 2.22 4.68
N ASN A 129 9.88 2.43 5.85
CA ASN A 129 11.04 1.67 6.27
C ASN A 129 10.75 0.17 6.46
N LEU A 130 9.58 -0.20 7.00
CA LEU A 130 9.17 -1.59 7.08
C LEU A 130 9.07 -2.22 5.69
N PHE A 131 8.49 -1.51 4.74
CA PHE A 131 8.42 -1.97 3.36
C PHE A 131 9.80 -2.21 2.75
N ALA A 132 10.73 -1.27 2.94
CA ALA A 132 12.07 -1.33 2.37
C ALA A 132 13.00 -2.28 3.13
N LEU A 133 13.02 -2.19 4.44
CA LEU A 133 14.07 -2.80 5.27
C LEU A 133 13.66 -4.12 5.90
N PHE A 134 12.38 -4.30 6.22
CA PHE A 134 11.93 -5.52 6.89
C PHE A 134 12.34 -6.80 6.15
N PRO A 135 12.10 -6.94 4.83
CA PRO A 135 12.58 -8.11 4.08
C PRO A 135 14.10 -8.21 3.98
N LEU A 136 14.80 -7.07 4.10
CA LEU A 136 16.27 -7.02 3.93
C LEU A 136 17.03 -7.35 5.22
N ILE A 137 16.44 -7.08 6.38
CA ILE A 137 17.10 -7.31 7.68
C ILE A 137 16.68 -8.61 8.36
N GLN A 138 15.69 -9.31 7.83
CA GLN A 138 15.29 -10.63 8.35
C GLN A 138 16.43 -11.66 8.21
N PRO A 139 16.48 -12.66 9.11
CA PRO A 139 17.42 -13.77 8.99
C PRO A 139 17.31 -14.48 7.63
N ALA A 140 18.39 -15.10 7.20
CA ALA A 140 18.59 -15.71 5.88
C ALA A 140 17.54 -16.77 5.44
N THR A 141 16.65 -17.20 6.34
CA THR A 141 15.54 -18.13 6.05
C THR A 141 14.40 -17.48 5.30
N THR A 142 14.30 -16.14 5.30
CA THR A 142 13.26 -15.39 4.60
C THR A 142 13.81 -14.84 3.31
N ARG A 143 13.12 -15.06 2.18
CA ARG A 143 13.53 -14.49 0.88
C ARG A 143 13.40 -12.95 0.94
N PRO A 144 14.49 -12.18 0.84
CA PRO A 144 14.47 -10.75 1.14
C PRO A 144 13.64 -9.90 0.17
N PHE A 145 13.29 -10.45 -1.01
CA PHE A 145 12.66 -9.67 -2.09
C PHE A 145 11.20 -10.08 -2.36
N VAL A 146 10.60 -10.79 -1.45
CA VAL A 146 9.26 -11.37 -1.63
C VAL A 146 8.18 -10.31 -1.87
N ILE A 147 8.26 -9.17 -1.21
CA ILE A 147 7.23 -8.13 -1.30
C ILE A 147 7.25 -7.48 -2.68
N HIS A 148 8.40 -6.98 -3.13
CA HIS A 148 8.46 -6.27 -4.40
C HIS A 148 8.18 -7.17 -5.60
N GLN A 149 8.57 -8.45 -5.54
CA GLN A 149 8.23 -9.41 -6.58
C GLN A 149 6.72 -9.58 -6.73
N GLN A 150 6.01 -9.77 -5.62
CA GLN A 150 4.55 -9.89 -5.63
C GLN A 150 3.85 -8.60 -6.07
N LEU A 151 4.40 -7.43 -5.74
CA LEU A 151 3.86 -6.14 -6.20
C LEU A 151 4.08 -5.93 -7.70
N LEU A 152 5.22 -6.37 -8.23
CA LEU A 152 5.47 -6.34 -9.67
C LEU A 152 4.57 -7.34 -10.42
N ASP A 153 4.33 -8.52 -9.87
CA ASP A 153 3.40 -9.49 -10.44
C ASP A 153 1.96 -8.95 -10.46
N LEU A 154 1.56 -8.28 -9.40
CA LEU A 154 0.27 -7.57 -9.31
C LEU A 154 0.13 -6.53 -10.42
N GLU A 155 1.12 -5.63 -10.53
CA GLU A 155 1.08 -4.55 -11.50
C GLU A 155 1.13 -5.06 -12.94
N GLU A 156 1.95 -6.07 -13.21
CA GLU A 156 2.01 -6.70 -14.54
C GLU A 156 0.66 -7.27 -14.95
N ALA A 157 -0.07 -7.90 -14.03
CA ALA A 157 -1.41 -8.41 -14.29
C ALA A 157 -2.42 -7.29 -14.60
N PHE A 158 -2.38 -6.18 -13.84
CA PHE A 158 -3.20 -5.00 -14.14
C PHE A 158 -2.83 -4.38 -15.48
N PHE A 159 -1.54 -4.25 -15.77
CA PHE A 159 -1.06 -3.67 -17.03
C PHE A 159 -1.48 -4.49 -18.25
N GLN A 160 -1.42 -5.81 -18.16
CA GLN A 160 -1.91 -6.71 -19.20
C GLN A 160 -3.43 -6.57 -19.44
N ALA A 161 -4.18 -6.18 -18.42
CA ALA A 161 -5.60 -5.87 -18.53
C ALA A 161 -5.89 -4.43 -18.98
N GLY A 162 -4.86 -3.63 -19.29
CA GLY A 162 -5.00 -2.25 -19.76
C GLY A 162 -5.02 -1.19 -18.67
N TYR A 163 -4.62 -1.51 -17.44
CA TYR A 163 -4.60 -0.60 -16.29
C TYR A 163 -3.21 -0.41 -15.73
N VAL A 164 -2.95 0.76 -15.17
CA VAL A 164 -1.79 1.03 -14.30
C VAL A 164 -2.32 1.32 -12.91
N LEU A 165 -1.95 0.49 -11.93
CA LEU A 165 -2.30 0.71 -10.53
C LEU A 165 -1.36 1.77 -9.94
N LEU A 166 -1.94 2.81 -9.41
CA LEU A 166 -1.25 3.92 -8.76
C LEU A 166 -1.67 4.00 -7.28
N ASP A 167 -1.03 4.89 -6.53
CA ASP A 167 -1.34 5.08 -5.10
C ASP A 167 -1.12 3.79 -4.26
N LEU A 168 -0.13 3.00 -4.65
CA LEU A 168 0.28 1.82 -3.91
C LEU A 168 1.02 2.23 -2.63
N ARG A 169 0.27 2.55 -1.58
CA ARG A 169 0.83 3.00 -0.30
C ARG A 169 1.13 1.82 0.62
N PRO A 170 2.16 1.91 1.47
CA PRO A 170 2.48 0.84 2.41
C PRO A 170 1.33 0.43 3.34
N HIS A 171 0.42 1.34 3.70
CA HIS A 171 -0.75 1.00 4.51
C HIS A 171 -1.83 0.21 3.75
N ASN A 172 -1.75 0.17 2.42
CA ASN A 172 -2.61 -0.67 1.57
C ASN A 172 -2.01 -2.05 1.30
N VAL A 173 -0.78 -2.31 1.76
CA VAL A 173 -0.08 -3.59 1.57
C VAL A 173 0.03 -4.30 2.91
N PHE A 174 -0.66 -5.43 3.03
CA PHE A 174 -0.61 -6.31 4.21
C PHE A 174 0.39 -7.42 3.93
N TYR A 175 1.32 -7.64 4.85
CA TYR A 175 2.33 -8.68 4.78
C TYR A 175 2.11 -9.74 5.85
N GLN A 176 2.10 -11.00 5.46
CA GLN A 176 1.96 -12.14 6.36
C GLN A 176 3.35 -12.79 6.58
N PRO A 177 4.02 -12.53 7.70
CA PRO A 177 5.39 -12.99 7.94
C PRO A 177 5.55 -14.51 7.85
N ALA A 178 4.57 -15.27 8.34
CA ALA A 178 4.63 -16.73 8.36
C ALA A 178 4.69 -17.36 6.96
N THR A 179 4.09 -16.73 5.96
CA THR A 179 4.00 -17.26 4.59
C THR A 179 4.80 -16.45 3.57
N GLY A 180 5.21 -15.23 3.93
CA GLY A 180 5.81 -14.27 3.00
C GLY A 180 4.81 -13.72 1.97
N ARG A 181 3.51 -13.95 2.15
CA ARG A 181 2.47 -13.46 1.22
C ARG A 181 2.10 -12.02 1.52
N ILE A 182 1.72 -11.30 0.49
CA ILE A 182 1.09 -9.99 0.63
C ILE A 182 -0.39 -10.05 0.22
N THR A 183 -1.16 -9.11 0.77
CA THR A 183 -2.52 -8.80 0.33
C THR A 183 -2.60 -7.28 0.15
N VAL A 184 -3.04 -6.85 -1.01
CA VAL A 184 -3.20 -5.43 -1.34
C VAL A 184 -4.67 -5.07 -1.29
N ILE A 185 -4.96 -4.00 -0.57
CA ILE A 185 -6.30 -3.39 -0.49
C ILE A 185 -6.32 -2.09 -1.28
N ASP A 186 -7.53 -1.59 -1.56
CA ASP A 186 -7.73 -0.27 -2.20
C ASP A 186 -7.14 -0.13 -3.60
N CYS A 187 -7.31 -1.15 -4.45
CA CYS A 187 -6.89 -1.14 -5.85
C CYS A 187 -7.82 -0.25 -6.73
N GLY A 188 -8.22 0.93 -6.26
CA GLY A 188 -9.16 1.81 -6.97
C GLY A 188 -8.50 2.99 -7.70
N ALA A 189 -7.23 3.25 -7.47
CA ALA A 189 -6.48 4.29 -8.16
C ALA A 189 -5.86 3.74 -9.45
N LEU A 190 -6.66 3.69 -10.51
CA LEU A 190 -6.29 3.10 -11.79
C LEU A 190 -6.20 4.18 -12.87
N ALA A 191 -5.12 4.14 -13.65
CA ALA A 191 -4.98 4.87 -14.90
C ALA A 191 -5.12 3.91 -16.09
N ASP A 192 -5.51 4.45 -17.24
CA ASP A 192 -5.49 3.71 -18.49
C ASP A 192 -4.03 3.51 -18.94
N ALA A 193 -3.60 2.27 -19.11
CA ALA A 193 -2.23 1.94 -19.55
C ALA A 193 -1.90 2.50 -20.95
N HIS A 194 -2.92 2.79 -21.75
CA HIS A 194 -2.80 3.34 -23.11
C HIS A 194 -3.31 4.78 -23.20
N GLY A 195 -3.37 5.48 -22.06
CA GLY A 195 -3.82 6.85 -21.99
C GLY A 195 -3.04 7.78 -22.93
N VAL A 196 -3.76 8.66 -23.61
CA VAL A 196 -3.15 9.61 -24.57
C VAL A 196 -2.95 10.97 -23.92
N VAL A 197 -1.89 11.66 -24.37
CA VAL A 197 -1.60 13.03 -23.93
C VAL A 197 -2.81 13.93 -24.20
N SER A 198 -3.23 14.66 -23.17
CA SER A 198 -4.38 15.56 -23.28
C SER A 198 -4.13 16.69 -24.28
N ARG A 199 -5.20 17.33 -24.76
CA ARG A 199 -5.09 18.50 -25.64
C ARG A 199 -4.30 19.68 -25.03
N ARG A 200 -4.11 19.68 -23.71
CA ARG A 200 -3.30 20.67 -22.98
C ARG A 200 -1.84 20.23 -22.80
N GLY A 201 -1.42 19.15 -23.43
CA GLY A 201 -0.07 18.61 -23.29
C GLY A 201 0.21 17.91 -21.96
N VAL A 202 -0.82 17.68 -21.13
CA VAL A 202 -0.66 16.93 -19.88
C VAL A 202 -0.67 15.44 -20.20
N ARG A 203 0.41 14.80 -19.88
CA ARG A 203 0.57 13.35 -20.01
C ARG A 203 -0.19 12.66 -18.87
N PRO A 204 -0.98 11.63 -19.17
CA PRO A 204 -1.54 10.78 -18.13
C PRO A 204 -0.41 10.00 -17.42
N PRO A 205 -0.60 9.59 -16.16
CA PRO A 205 0.28 8.64 -15.53
C PRO A 205 0.41 7.36 -16.36
N ASP A 206 1.60 6.78 -16.37
CA ASP A 206 1.88 5.50 -17.04
C ASP A 206 2.68 4.55 -16.13
N ILE A 207 3.14 3.44 -16.68
CA ILE A 207 3.89 2.44 -15.94
C ILE A 207 5.19 2.97 -15.31
N HIS A 208 5.80 4.02 -15.85
CA HIS A 208 7.00 4.61 -15.27
C HIS A 208 6.70 5.43 -14.01
N ASP A 209 5.46 5.94 -13.85
CA ASP A 209 5.02 6.52 -12.60
C ASP A 209 4.96 5.43 -11.50
N PHE A 210 4.47 4.23 -11.83
CA PHE A 210 4.52 3.09 -10.93
C PHE A 210 5.96 2.67 -10.60
N TYR A 211 6.87 2.60 -11.57
CA TYR A 211 8.27 2.29 -11.30
C TYR A 211 8.93 3.31 -10.38
N LEU A 212 8.60 4.58 -10.54
CA LEU A 212 9.05 5.62 -9.62
C LEU A 212 8.47 5.42 -8.21
N GLU A 213 7.19 5.10 -8.09
CA GLU A 213 6.59 4.78 -6.78
C GLU A 213 7.29 3.60 -6.11
N MET A 214 7.57 2.53 -6.86
CA MET A 214 8.30 1.37 -6.36
C MET A 214 9.69 1.75 -5.85
N LEU A 215 10.44 2.57 -6.59
CA LEU A 215 11.76 3.00 -6.14
C LEU A 215 11.68 3.86 -4.87
N LYS A 216 10.67 4.72 -4.73
CA LYS A 216 10.44 5.56 -3.54
C LYS A 216 10.30 4.74 -2.26
N PHE A 217 9.69 3.58 -2.29
CA PHE A 217 9.55 2.72 -1.11
C PHE A 217 10.89 2.24 -0.55
N TYR A 218 11.94 2.22 -1.36
CA TYR A 218 13.25 1.70 -0.99
C TYR A 218 14.32 2.79 -0.77
N THR A 219 13.91 4.06 -0.67
CA THR A 219 14.82 5.21 -0.51
C THR A 219 14.85 5.79 0.90
N THR A 220 14.63 4.98 1.92
CA THR A 220 14.46 5.46 3.29
C THR A 220 15.71 5.31 4.15
N PRO A 221 15.82 6.07 5.25
CA PRO A 221 16.88 5.88 6.24
C PRO A 221 16.84 4.49 6.87
N GLN A 222 17.98 4.04 7.34
CA GLN A 222 18.15 2.71 7.91
C GLN A 222 17.50 2.55 9.29
N LEU A 223 17.37 3.65 10.06
CA LEU A 223 16.84 3.62 11.41
C LEU A 223 15.41 4.16 11.47
N PRO A 224 14.50 3.51 12.24
CA PRO A 224 13.22 4.10 12.54
C PRO A 224 13.38 5.38 13.38
N PRO A 225 12.38 6.28 13.40
CA PRO A 225 12.41 7.44 14.26
C PRO A 225 12.37 7.01 15.73
N VAL A 226 13.40 7.39 16.50
CA VAL A 226 13.54 7.02 17.92
C VAL A 226 12.74 7.94 18.83
N GLN A 227 12.45 9.16 18.40
CA GLN A 227 11.70 10.16 19.16
C GLN A 227 10.89 11.06 18.23
N ALA A 228 9.98 11.83 18.83
CA ALA A 228 9.18 12.85 18.16
C ALA A 228 10.00 13.99 17.49
N SER A 229 11.31 13.90 17.41
CA SER A 229 12.22 14.93 16.96
C SER A 229 12.41 15.05 15.46
N GLY A 230 11.42 14.63 14.67
CA GLY A 230 11.41 15.15 13.32
C GLY A 230 11.96 14.27 12.21
N TYR A 231 11.81 12.95 12.28
CA TYR A 231 11.96 12.15 11.07
C TYR A 231 10.87 12.56 10.06
N ARG A 232 11.31 13.06 8.94
CA ARG A 232 10.43 13.28 7.79
C ARG A 232 10.83 12.33 6.69
N GLU A 233 9.84 11.68 6.09
CA GLU A 233 10.08 10.90 4.89
C GLU A 233 10.68 11.82 3.82
N PRO A 234 11.82 11.44 3.21
CA PRO A 234 12.46 12.27 2.19
C PRO A 234 11.56 12.59 1.01
N TYR A 235 10.70 11.63 0.64
CA TYR A 235 9.88 11.71 -0.56
C TYR A 235 8.38 11.53 -0.29
N GLY A 236 8.01 11.19 0.94
CA GLY A 236 6.65 10.85 1.33
C GLY A 236 6.16 9.53 0.72
N VAL A 237 5.07 9.02 1.27
CA VAL A 237 4.33 7.85 0.76
C VAL A 237 3.15 8.26 -0.13
N ARG A 238 3.29 9.37 -0.85
CA ARG A 238 2.24 9.84 -1.75
C ARG A 238 2.45 9.28 -3.14
N PRO A 239 1.37 9.12 -3.92
CA PRO A 239 1.49 8.92 -5.36
C PRO A 239 2.40 9.97 -5.98
N VAL A 240 2.99 9.63 -7.09
CA VAL A 240 3.81 10.59 -7.86
C VAL A 240 2.94 11.77 -8.26
N VAL A 241 3.27 12.95 -7.72
CA VAL A 241 2.54 14.20 -8.02
C VAL A 241 3.26 15.00 -9.11
N ASN A 242 4.60 14.98 -9.07
CA ASN A 242 5.43 15.67 -10.05
C ASN A 242 6.62 14.77 -10.40
N PHE A 243 6.46 14.05 -11.48
CA PHE A 243 7.38 13.03 -11.94
C PHE A 243 8.83 13.51 -12.06
N GLU A 244 9.07 14.60 -12.78
CA GLU A 244 10.43 15.11 -13.00
C GLU A 244 11.08 15.61 -11.71
N ARG A 245 10.33 16.36 -10.91
CA ARG A 245 10.83 16.88 -9.64
C ARG A 245 11.20 15.76 -8.67
N GLU A 246 10.39 14.72 -8.61
CA GLU A 246 10.65 13.59 -7.72
C GLU A 246 11.86 12.79 -8.18
N LEU A 247 12.05 12.60 -9.48
CA LEU A 247 13.26 11.99 -10.06
C LEU A 247 14.51 12.83 -9.75
N ASP A 248 14.44 14.17 -9.85
CA ASP A 248 15.56 15.03 -9.50
C ASP A 248 15.94 14.92 -8.02
N GLN A 249 14.94 14.92 -7.14
CA GLN A 249 15.16 14.76 -5.70
C GLN A 249 15.80 13.41 -5.37
N MET A 250 15.34 12.36 -6.01
CA MET A 250 15.89 11.02 -5.82
C MET A 250 17.31 10.91 -6.37
N ALA A 251 17.57 11.45 -7.57
CA ALA A 251 18.91 11.48 -8.15
C ALA A 251 19.90 12.22 -7.21
N GLN A 252 19.50 13.37 -6.68
CA GLN A 252 20.31 14.12 -5.72
C GLN A 252 20.58 13.31 -4.43
N HIS A 253 19.56 12.61 -3.92
CA HIS A 253 19.73 11.74 -2.75
C HIS A 253 20.75 10.65 -3.03
N PHE A 254 20.59 9.91 -4.13
CA PHE A 254 21.47 8.79 -4.43
C PHE A 254 22.89 9.22 -4.79
N GLN A 255 23.09 10.42 -5.35
CA GLN A 255 24.43 10.99 -5.53
C GLN A 255 25.19 11.19 -4.21
N SER A 256 24.46 11.35 -3.09
CA SER A 256 25.06 11.49 -1.75
C SER A 256 25.31 10.15 -1.03
N VAL A 257 24.84 9.03 -1.58
CA VAL A 257 25.02 7.70 -0.98
C VAL A 257 26.47 7.24 -1.14
N ALA A 258 27.12 6.90 -0.02
CA ALA A 258 28.54 6.53 -0.02
C ALA A 258 28.82 5.16 -0.67
N ASN A 259 27.84 4.24 -0.69
CA ASN A 259 28.02 2.94 -1.31
C ASN A 259 27.84 3.05 -2.84
N SER A 260 28.94 2.89 -3.57
CA SER A 260 28.96 3.08 -5.02
C SER A 260 28.04 2.10 -5.79
N ARG A 261 27.89 0.86 -5.32
CA ARG A 261 26.99 -0.13 -5.97
C ARG A 261 25.51 0.28 -5.83
N VAL A 262 25.12 0.74 -4.62
CA VAL A 262 23.77 1.24 -4.35
C VAL A 262 23.50 2.50 -5.17
N GLN A 263 24.47 3.41 -5.21
CA GLN A 263 24.41 4.65 -5.97
C GLN A 263 24.21 4.36 -7.47
N GLU A 264 25.09 3.56 -8.06
CA GLU A 264 25.05 3.23 -9.49
C GLU A 264 23.76 2.54 -9.90
N ALA A 265 23.32 1.52 -9.14
CA ALA A 265 22.09 0.80 -9.43
C ALA A 265 20.86 1.73 -9.37
N ALA A 266 20.75 2.56 -8.33
CA ALA A 266 19.64 3.50 -8.19
C ALA A 266 19.64 4.57 -9.30
N LEU A 267 20.79 5.15 -9.63
CA LEU A 267 20.89 6.16 -10.68
C LEU A 267 20.60 5.57 -12.06
N THR A 268 20.94 4.30 -12.30
CA THR A 268 20.54 3.58 -13.52
C THR A 268 19.04 3.50 -13.64
N ILE A 269 18.33 3.04 -12.58
CA ILE A 269 16.87 2.98 -12.60
C ILE A 269 16.27 4.37 -12.83
N ILE A 270 16.76 5.41 -12.15
CA ILE A 270 16.27 6.78 -12.31
C ILE A 270 16.43 7.25 -13.76
N ALA A 271 17.58 6.97 -14.38
CA ALA A 271 17.82 7.35 -15.78
C ALA A 271 16.87 6.62 -16.74
N GLN A 272 16.67 5.32 -16.56
CA GLN A 272 15.78 4.51 -17.38
C GLN A 272 14.32 4.95 -17.21
N VAL A 273 13.86 5.20 -15.98
CA VAL A 273 12.52 5.71 -15.70
C VAL A 273 12.30 7.09 -16.32
N ARG A 274 13.28 7.99 -16.20
CA ARG A 274 13.21 9.33 -16.80
C ARG A 274 13.09 9.28 -18.31
N GLN A 275 13.88 8.44 -18.96
CA GLN A 275 13.87 8.26 -20.40
C GLN A 275 12.70 7.41 -20.90
N ARG A 276 11.91 6.83 -20.00
CA ARG A 276 10.85 5.84 -20.30
C ARG A 276 11.38 4.69 -21.14
N ALA A 277 12.56 4.21 -20.78
CA ALA A 277 13.30 3.22 -21.54
C ALA A 277 12.93 1.77 -21.19
N TYR A 278 12.23 1.55 -20.07
CA TYR A 278 11.72 0.22 -19.76
C TYR A 278 10.56 -0.14 -20.67
N THR A 279 10.79 -1.13 -21.56
CA THR A 279 9.78 -1.63 -22.49
C THR A 279 9.11 -2.91 -22.03
N ALA A 280 9.71 -3.59 -21.04
CA ALA A 280 9.17 -4.77 -20.41
C ALA A 280 9.32 -4.71 -18.89
N PHE A 281 8.36 -5.30 -18.17
CA PHE A 281 8.42 -5.45 -16.71
C PHE A 281 9.68 -6.17 -16.23
N GLN A 282 10.14 -7.13 -17.00
CA GLN A 282 11.32 -7.93 -16.67
C GLN A 282 12.59 -7.09 -16.57
N ASP A 283 12.74 -6.05 -17.40
CA ASP A 283 13.91 -5.17 -17.36
C ASP A 283 13.93 -4.35 -16.08
N PHE A 284 12.81 -3.75 -15.72
CA PHE A 284 12.69 -3.03 -14.45
C PHE A 284 12.85 -3.97 -13.23
N ARG A 285 12.25 -5.17 -13.28
CA ARG A 285 12.39 -6.21 -12.25
C ARG A 285 13.86 -6.59 -12.04
N HIS A 286 14.62 -6.73 -13.12
CA HIS A 286 16.05 -7.03 -13.06
C HIS A 286 16.83 -5.92 -12.34
N ASP A 287 16.66 -4.68 -12.77
CA ASP A 287 17.38 -3.53 -12.23
C ASP A 287 16.98 -3.26 -10.76
N LEU A 288 15.69 -3.35 -10.43
CA LEU A 288 15.22 -3.21 -9.05
C LEU A 288 15.81 -4.31 -8.16
N THR A 289 15.87 -5.55 -8.64
CA THR A 289 16.47 -6.66 -7.89
C THR A 289 17.95 -6.40 -7.63
N ALA A 290 18.69 -5.98 -8.64
CA ALA A 290 20.13 -5.65 -8.51
C ALA A 290 20.34 -4.51 -7.49
N TYR A 291 19.50 -3.48 -7.52
CA TYR A 291 19.51 -2.40 -6.52
C TYR A 291 19.26 -2.93 -5.10
N LEU A 292 18.22 -3.75 -4.92
CA LEU A 292 17.88 -4.31 -3.61
C LEU A 292 18.95 -5.27 -3.07
N GLU A 293 19.61 -6.03 -3.94
CA GLU A 293 20.76 -6.86 -3.58
C GLU A 293 21.94 -6.00 -3.10
N ALA A 294 22.21 -4.89 -3.78
CA ALA A 294 23.23 -3.94 -3.36
C ALA A 294 22.91 -3.32 -2.00
N VAL A 295 21.65 -2.90 -1.77
CA VAL A 295 21.17 -2.39 -0.49
C VAL A 295 21.28 -3.45 0.60
N HIS A 296 20.86 -4.68 0.32
CA HIS A 296 20.97 -5.80 1.27
C HIS A 296 22.43 -6.05 1.65
N SER A 297 23.33 -6.12 0.67
CA SER A 297 24.76 -6.30 0.92
C SER A 297 25.35 -5.16 1.77
N MET A 298 24.96 -3.92 1.47
CA MET A 298 25.37 -2.76 2.27
C MET A 298 24.88 -2.89 3.72
N HIS A 299 23.63 -3.27 3.93
CA HIS A 299 23.07 -3.42 5.29
C HIS A 299 23.78 -4.51 6.08
N GLN A 300 24.12 -5.65 5.46
CA GLN A 300 24.81 -6.75 6.15
C GLN A 300 26.23 -6.35 6.61
N THR A 301 26.80 -5.30 6.04
CA THR A 301 28.14 -4.79 6.40
C THR A 301 28.09 -3.61 7.36
N LEU A 302 26.90 -3.19 7.82
CA LEU A 302 26.77 -2.11 8.78
C LEU A 302 27.45 -2.46 10.12
N PRO A 303 28.31 -1.59 10.65
CA PRO A 303 28.95 -1.83 11.93
C PRO A 303 27.96 -1.88 13.10
N ASN A 304 26.80 -1.24 12.94
CA ASN A 304 25.73 -1.16 13.94
C ASN A 304 24.48 -1.98 13.54
N LEU A 305 24.63 -3.03 12.75
CA LEU A 305 23.49 -3.84 12.28
C LEU A 305 22.62 -4.37 13.43
N ALA A 306 23.22 -4.76 14.54
CA ALA A 306 22.49 -5.23 15.72
C ALA A 306 21.58 -4.14 16.32
N GLU A 307 22.07 -2.91 16.40
CA GLU A 307 21.30 -1.76 16.89
C GLU A 307 20.14 -1.42 15.92
N VAL A 308 20.40 -1.48 14.62
CA VAL A 308 19.37 -1.29 13.58
C VAL A 308 18.26 -2.33 13.73
N ARG A 309 18.61 -3.59 13.89
CA ARG A 309 17.64 -4.68 14.10
C ARG A 309 16.85 -4.49 15.39
N GLN A 310 17.53 -4.13 16.48
CA GLN A 310 16.84 -3.88 17.75
C GLN A 310 15.85 -2.71 17.62
N ALA A 311 16.27 -1.60 17.02
CA ALA A 311 15.40 -0.44 16.82
C ALA A 311 14.16 -0.77 15.98
N TRP A 312 14.30 -1.60 14.96
CA TRP A 312 13.18 -2.09 14.15
C TRP A 312 12.30 -3.07 14.92
N THR A 313 12.85 -3.92 15.77
CA THR A 313 12.08 -4.79 16.66
C THR A 313 11.20 -3.97 17.61
N GLU A 314 11.75 -2.91 18.20
CA GLU A 314 11.01 -2.00 19.06
C GLU A 314 9.90 -1.26 18.29
N ALA A 315 10.22 -0.76 17.09
CA ALA A 315 9.22 -0.10 16.23
C ALA A 315 8.05 -1.04 15.87
N LEU A 316 8.34 -2.30 15.55
CA LEU A 316 7.32 -3.32 15.29
C LEU A 316 6.51 -3.68 16.54
N HIS A 317 7.14 -3.71 17.71
CA HIS A 317 6.44 -3.92 18.97
C HIS A 317 5.44 -2.78 19.26
N TRP A 318 5.80 -1.54 18.98
CA TRP A 318 4.90 -0.38 19.11
C TRP A 318 3.77 -0.43 18.07
N LEU A 319 4.05 -0.78 16.84
CA LEU A 319 3.03 -1.02 15.83
C LEU A 319 2.04 -2.07 16.32
N ARG A 320 2.53 -3.18 16.86
CA ARG A 320 1.72 -4.23 17.45
C ARG A 320 0.83 -3.69 18.57
N ALA A 321 1.41 -3.00 19.55
CA ALA A 321 0.69 -2.51 20.71
C ALA A 321 -0.39 -1.48 20.37
N ASP A 322 -0.13 -0.56 19.44
CA ASP A 322 -1.06 0.53 19.13
C ASP A 322 -2.02 0.21 18.00
N TYR A 323 -1.53 -0.47 16.98
CA TYR A 323 -2.29 -0.68 15.76
C TYR A 323 -3.18 -1.91 15.89
N TRP A 324 -2.63 -3.03 16.34
CA TRP A 324 -3.37 -4.30 16.43
C TRP A 324 -4.37 -4.37 17.56
N GLN A 325 -4.12 -3.68 18.66
CA GLN A 325 -5.11 -3.59 19.74
C GLN A 325 -6.35 -2.79 19.35
N ARG A 326 -6.22 -1.86 18.41
CA ARG A 326 -7.36 -1.11 17.86
C ARG A 326 -8.19 -1.96 16.91
N TYR A 327 -7.57 -2.88 16.18
CA TYR A 327 -8.27 -3.76 15.28
C TYR A 327 -8.64 -5.05 16.00
N ARG A 328 -9.84 -5.13 16.51
CA ARG A 328 -10.40 -6.32 17.17
C ARG A 328 -10.32 -7.60 16.34
N PHE A 329 -9.88 -7.49 15.10
CA PHE A 329 -9.72 -8.59 14.15
C PHE A 329 -8.29 -8.97 13.85
N ALA A 330 -7.27 -8.35 14.42
CA ALA A 330 -5.91 -8.79 14.18
C ALA A 330 -5.61 -10.03 15.03
N PRO A 331 -5.79 -11.24 14.54
CA PRO A 331 -5.45 -12.42 15.29
C PRO A 331 -3.94 -12.47 15.50
N GLU A 332 -3.51 -13.06 16.60
CA GLU A 332 -2.08 -13.30 16.88
C GLU A 332 -1.37 -14.03 15.75
N THR A 333 -2.12 -14.83 14.98
CA THR A 333 -1.63 -15.54 13.79
C THR A 333 -1.10 -14.64 12.69
N ASP A 334 -1.60 -13.39 12.59
CA ASP A 334 -1.09 -12.42 11.61
C ASP A 334 0.34 -11.98 11.93
N LEU A 335 0.76 -12.13 13.17
CA LEU A 335 2.10 -11.81 13.65
C LEU A 335 3.01 -13.03 13.75
N ALA A 336 2.48 -14.24 13.51
CA ALA A 336 3.27 -15.45 13.53
C ALA A 336 4.40 -15.37 12.51
N GLY A 337 5.62 -15.68 12.93
CA GLY A 337 6.81 -15.60 12.09
C GLY A 337 7.45 -14.20 12.03
N LEU A 338 6.93 -13.20 12.75
CA LEU A 338 7.58 -11.91 12.91
C LEU A 338 8.70 -12.04 13.96
N THR A 339 9.82 -12.57 13.55
CA THR A 339 11.07 -12.57 14.32
C THR A 339 12.06 -11.65 13.61
N LEU A 340 12.52 -10.64 14.30
CA LEU A 340 13.65 -9.81 13.87
C LEU A 340 14.94 -10.29 14.50
#